data_12c6468944602e0a7ee5f6735c1c08d3
#
_entry.id   12c6468944602e0a7ee5f6735c1c08d3
#
_cell.length_a   1.000
_cell.length_b   1.000
_cell.length_c   1.000
_cell.angle_alpha   90.00
_cell.angle_beta   90.00
_cell.angle_gamma   90.00
#
_symmetry.space_group_name_H-M   'P 1'
#
loop_
_entity.id
_entity.type
_entity.pdbx_description
1 polymer ?
#
loop_
_entity_poly.entity_id
_entity_poly.type
_entity_poly.pdbx_seq_one_letter_code
_entity_poly.pdbx_strand_id
1 'polypeptide(L)'
;MSQSELSIFPEEHKDLSGFNTFGFSAFAAYFSQPDSVAACQQALAWARERKLPVFPLGGGSNLILAADIPGLTLQMSNQQCEYAPQSDGSVLVTVGAGVTWHNLVMEVAEKGLYGLENLALIPGRVGAAPVQNIGAYGTELADVLEFVEVIRIHDGKQITLNREQCAFGYRDSIFKSPEYRQGGPEQAIITALVLRLQTQAEPKLGYGDLAALLEGQSITPLSVAKAVCAIRQSKLPDPAEVGNAGSFFKNPVVSSEQALNLKEKYPEMPLYPAGEGLNKLAAGWLIQQCGFKGCKRGAVGVYPKQALVLVHYGQGKAEELLELADEIVAEVKRRFDVELEREPQLIT
;
A
#
# COMPACT_ATOMS: atom_id res chain seq x y z
N MET A 1 -14.84 35.89 -10.83
CA MET A 1 -14.46 34.69 -10.06
C MET A 1 -13.09 34.24 -10.55
N SER A 2 -12.08 34.24 -9.69
CA SER A 2 -10.72 33.82 -10.07
C SER A 2 -10.70 32.28 -10.29
N GLN A 3 -9.76 31.76 -11.08
CA GLN A 3 -9.60 30.32 -11.29
C GLN A 3 -9.39 29.51 -9.98
N SER A 4 -9.01 30.19 -8.88
CA SER A 4 -8.87 29.60 -7.54
C SER A 4 -10.22 29.36 -6.81
N GLU A 5 -11.29 30.03 -7.20
CA GLU A 5 -12.62 29.82 -6.59
C GLU A 5 -13.40 28.66 -7.22
N LEU A 6 -13.03 28.23 -8.44
CA LEU A 6 -13.69 27.12 -9.12
C LEU A 6 -13.30 25.73 -8.60
N SER A 7 -12.24 25.60 -7.78
CA SER A 7 -11.74 24.30 -7.28
C SER A 7 -12.35 23.88 -5.93
N ILE A 8 -13.23 24.65 -5.32
CA ILE A 8 -13.76 24.42 -3.95
C ILE A 8 -14.94 23.44 -3.96
N PHE A 9 -15.68 23.33 -5.06
CA PHE A 9 -16.83 22.43 -5.15
C PHE A 9 -16.41 21.06 -5.65
N PRO A 10 -16.79 19.97 -4.92
CA PRO A 10 -16.52 18.61 -5.38
C PRO A 10 -17.19 18.33 -6.73
N GLU A 11 -16.50 17.57 -7.59
CA GLU A 11 -17.06 17.02 -8.83
C GLU A 11 -18.10 15.96 -8.49
N GLU A 12 -19.28 16.03 -9.11
CA GLU A 12 -20.35 15.06 -8.92
C GLU A 12 -20.18 13.87 -9.87
N HIS A 13 -20.56 12.69 -9.39
CA HIS A 13 -20.60 11.45 -10.20
C HIS A 13 -19.28 11.15 -10.91
N LYS A 14 -18.16 11.14 -10.16
CA LYS A 14 -16.82 10.90 -10.69
C LYS A 14 -16.57 9.43 -10.95
N ASP A 15 -16.18 9.08 -12.19
CA ASP A 15 -15.68 7.74 -12.52
C ASP A 15 -14.34 7.48 -11.81
N LEU A 16 -14.27 6.40 -11.04
CA LEU A 16 -13.12 5.95 -10.29
C LEU A 16 -12.34 4.82 -10.95
N SER A 17 -12.66 4.40 -12.15
CA SER A 17 -11.94 3.33 -12.88
C SER A 17 -10.45 3.64 -13.07
N GLY A 18 -10.11 4.91 -13.33
CA GLY A 18 -8.72 5.40 -13.38
C GLY A 18 -8.09 5.71 -12.01
N PHE A 19 -8.82 5.51 -10.91
CA PHE A 19 -8.38 5.81 -9.53
C PHE A 19 -8.20 4.55 -8.68
N ASN A 20 -8.22 3.38 -9.29
CA ASN A 20 -7.85 2.11 -8.67
C ASN A 20 -7.02 1.26 -9.64
N THR A 21 -6.05 0.53 -9.10
CA THR A 21 -5.10 -0.22 -9.94
C THR A 21 -5.65 -1.53 -10.50
N PHE A 22 -6.79 -2.02 -10.03
CA PHE A 22 -7.52 -3.09 -10.70
C PHE A 22 -8.29 -2.61 -11.94
N GLY A 23 -8.61 -1.30 -12.01
CA GLY A 23 -9.42 -0.74 -13.09
C GLY A 23 -10.91 -1.13 -13.02
N PHE A 24 -11.41 -1.53 -11.84
CA PHE A 24 -12.85 -1.76 -11.66
C PHE A 24 -13.63 -0.46 -11.76
N SER A 25 -14.76 -0.52 -12.44
CA SER A 25 -15.67 0.62 -12.59
C SER A 25 -16.46 0.82 -11.29
N ALA A 26 -16.37 2.02 -10.74
CA ALA A 26 -17.20 2.50 -9.64
C ALA A 26 -17.27 4.02 -9.73
N PHE A 27 -18.27 4.65 -9.15
CA PHE A 27 -18.44 6.09 -9.14
C PHE A 27 -18.38 6.64 -7.71
N ALA A 28 -17.74 7.80 -7.54
CA ALA A 28 -17.89 8.61 -6.33
C ALA A 28 -19.08 9.55 -6.49
N ALA A 29 -19.97 9.61 -5.49
CA ALA A 29 -21.09 10.57 -5.52
C ALA A 29 -20.57 12.00 -5.62
N TYR A 30 -19.53 12.32 -4.81
CA TYR A 30 -18.77 13.58 -4.86
C TYR A 30 -17.28 13.28 -4.77
N PHE A 31 -16.45 14.03 -5.52
CA PHE A 31 -15.02 13.84 -5.56
C PHE A 31 -14.26 15.16 -5.42
N SER A 32 -13.24 15.21 -4.57
CA SER A 32 -12.40 16.39 -4.36
C SER A 32 -10.92 15.99 -4.32
N GLN A 33 -10.07 16.83 -4.95
CA GLN A 33 -8.60 16.67 -4.95
C GLN A 33 -7.92 17.92 -4.36
N PRO A 34 -7.98 18.14 -3.04
CA PRO A 34 -7.33 19.27 -2.42
C PRO A 34 -5.80 19.18 -2.52
N ASP A 35 -5.17 20.29 -2.87
CA ASP A 35 -3.71 20.45 -3.00
C ASP A 35 -3.03 21.04 -1.77
N SER A 36 -3.82 21.37 -0.74
CA SER A 36 -3.35 21.99 0.49
C SER A 36 -4.20 21.57 1.69
N VAL A 37 -3.65 21.77 2.89
CA VAL A 37 -4.36 21.57 4.16
C VAL A 37 -5.62 22.43 4.22
N ALA A 38 -5.54 23.70 3.80
CA ALA A 38 -6.67 24.63 3.82
C ALA A 38 -7.79 24.16 2.87
N ALA A 39 -7.46 23.73 1.65
CA ALA A 39 -8.44 23.20 0.71
C ALA A 39 -9.07 21.89 1.22
N CYS A 40 -8.29 21.01 1.87
CA CYS A 40 -8.80 19.82 2.52
C CYS A 40 -9.80 20.13 3.62
N GLN A 41 -9.48 21.09 4.51
CA GLN A 41 -10.38 21.55 5.58
C GLN A 41 -11.68 22.12 5.02
N GLN A 42 -11.64 22.87 3.92
CA GLN A 42 -12.83 23.39 3.24
C GLN A 42 -13.70 22.27 2.67
N ALA A 43 -13.11 21.28 1.99
CA ALA A 43 -13.83 20.11 1.47
C ALA A 43 -14.49 19.30 2.61
N LEU A 44 -13.79 19.12 3.74
CA LEU A 44 -14.35 18.47 4.91
C LEU A 44 -15.48 19.27 5.58
N ALA A 45 -15.36 20.60 5.64
CA ALA A 45 -16.44 21.47 6.13
C ALA A 45 -17.68 21.35 5.24
N TRP A 46 -17.49 21.38 3.92
CA TRP A 46 -18.57 21.20 2.94
C TRP A 46 -19.32 19.84 3.13
N ALA A 47 -18.58 18.75 3.37
CA ALA A 47 -19.15 17.44 3.62
C ALA A 47 -19.91 17.37 4.96
N ARG A 48 -19.35 17.97 6.03
CA ARG A 48 -19.98 18.03 7.35
C ARG A 48 -21.30 18.78 7.34
N GLU A 49 -21.36 19.96 6.68
CA GLU A 49 -22.60 20.74 6.54
C GLU A 49 -23.72 19.92 5.89
N ARG A 50 -23.37 19.00 4.98
CA ARG A 50 -24.30 18.13 4.27
C ARG A 50 -24.49 16.76 4.90
N LYS A 51 -23.81 16.51 6.03
CA LYS A 51 -23.81 15.21 6.75
C LYS A 51 -23.43 14.04 5.84
N LEU A 52 -22.50 14.27 4.91
CA LEU A 52 -22.01 13.26 4.00
C LEU A 52 -20.86 12.47 4.64
N PRO A 53 -20.82 11.14 4.46
CA PRO A 53 -19.63 10.37 4.81
C PRO A 53 -18.45 10.78 3.93
N VAL A 54 -17.23 10.63 4.46
CA VAL A 54 -15.99 10.94 3.73
C VAL A 54 -15.19 9.66 3.54
N PHE A 55 -14.76 9.42 2.31
CA PHE A 55 -13.90 8.29 1.94
C PHE A 55 -12.51 8.81 1.53
N PRO A 56 -11.46 8.56 2.34
CA PRO A 56 -10.08 8.86 1.97
C PRO A 56 -9.61 7.95 0.85
N LEU A 57 -9.15 8.53 -0.26
CA LEU A 57 -8.60 7.79 -1.38
C LEU A 57 -7.13 8.14 -1.58
N GLY A 58 -6.25 7.14 -1.59
CA GLY A 58 -4.86 7.29 -2.00
C GLY A 58 -4.68 7.08 -3.51
N GLY A 59 -3.71 6.27 -3.90
CA GLY A 59 -3.53 5.84 -5.30
C GLY A 59 -4.46 4.70 -5.73
N GLY A 60 -5.34 4.20 -4.86
CA GLY A 60 -6.22 3.06 -5.15
C GLY A 60 -5.49 1.74 -5.40
N SER A 61 -4.22 1.65 -5.01
CA SER A 61 -3.35 0.50 -5.32
C SER A 61 -3.55 -0.69 -4.39
N ASN A 62 -4.41 -0.56 -3.37
CA ASN A 62 -4.74 -1.63 -2.44
C ASN A 62 -6.25 -1.66 -2.13
N LEU A 63 -7.08 -1.37 -3.14
CA LEU A 63 -8.54 -1.33 -3.05
C LEU A 63 -9.17 -2.26 -4.09
N ILE A 64 -10.29 -2.88 -3.70
CA ILE A 64 -11.23 -3.56 -4.59
C ILE A 64 -12.52 -2.75 -4.53
N LEU A 65 -12.84 -1.99 -5.58
CA LEU A 65 -14.08 -1.23 -5.67
C LEU A 65 -15.17 -2.14 -6.25
N ALA A 66 -16.04 -2.65 -5.40
CA ALA A 66 -17.17 -3.52 -5.78
C ALA A 66 -18.50 -2.76 -5.83
N ALA A 67 -18.53 -1.51 -5.36
CA ALA A 67 -19.71 -0.64 -5.40
C ALA A 67 -19.31 0.83 -5.54
N ASP A 68 -20.29 1.67 -5.87
CA ASP A 68 -20.15 3.12 -5.88
C ASP A 68 -19.91 3.66 -4.46
N ILE A 69 -19.12 4.72 -4.34
CA ILE A 69 -18.78 5.32 -3.07
C ILE A 69 -19.74 6.46 -2.74
N PRO A 70 -20.56 6.32 -1.71
CA PRO A 70 -21.45 7.39 -1.27
C PRO A 70 -20.66 8.52 -0.59
N GLY A 71 -21.22 9.75 -0.63
CA GLY A 71 -20.63 10.91 0.03
C GLY A 71 -19.42 11.48 -0.70
N LEU A 72 -18.47 12.04 0.04
CA LEU A 72 -17.29 12.71 -0.50
C LEU A 72 -16.09 11.76 -0.54
N THR A 73 -15.64 11.40 -1.73
CA THR A 73 -14.31 10.79 -1.92
C THR A 73 -13.27 11.91 -1.99
N LEU A 74 -12.29 11.87 -1.08
CA LEU A 74 -11.26 12.89 -0.96
C LEU A 74 -9.88 12.29 -1.21
N GLN A 75 -9.17 12.82 -2.22
CA GLN A 75 -7.83 12.40 -2.60
C GLN A 75 -6.86 13.58 -2.51
N MET A 76 -5.94 13.57 -1.54
CA MET A 76 -4.90 14.61 -1.47
C MET A 76 -4.04 14.65 -2.74
N SER A 77 -3.76 15.86 -3.22
CA SER A 77 -2.95 16.11 -4.42
C SER A 77 -1.74 17.01 -4.20
N ASN A 78 -1.48 17.39 -2.95
CA ASN A 78 -0.33 18.21 -2.56
C ASN A 78 1.01 17.51 -2.86
N GLN A 79 1.95 18.24 -3.52
CA GLN A 79 3.19 17.69 -4.07
C GLN A 79 4.46 18.26 -3.43
N GLN A 80 4.35 18.96 -2.29
CA GLN A 80 5.52 19.53 -1.61
C GLN A 80 6.45 18.43 -1.12
N CYS A 81 7.77 18.69 -1.22
CA CYS A 81 8.81 17.85 -0.66
C CYS A 81 9.94 18.75 -0.14
N GLU A 82 10.12 18.78 1.17
CA GLU A 82 11.06 19.67 1.86
C GLU A 82 12.12 18.85 2.57
N TYR A 83 13.37 19.32 2.53
CA TYR A 83 14.54 18.65 3.11
C TYR A 83 15.16 19.50 4.20
N ALA A 84 15.26 18.99 5.41
CA ALA A 84 15.85 19.65 6.57
C ALA A 84 17.02 18.81 7.12
N PRO A 85 18.29 19.13 6.77
CA PRO A 85 19.45 18.46 7.33
C PRO A 85 19.50 18.61 8.85
N GLN A 86 19.86 17.53 9.55
CA GLN A 86 19.95 17.46 11.00
C GLN A 86 21.41 17.43 11.45
N SER A 87 21.67 17.82 12.70
CA SER A 87 23.02 17.85 13.28
C SER A 87 23.64 16.47 13.45
N ASP A 88 22.84 15.40 13.45
CA ASP A 88 23.29 14.01 13.54
C ASP A 88 23.65 13.40 12.17
N GLY A 89 23.60 14.18 11.09
CA GLY A 89 23.86 13.74 9.72
C GLY A 89 22.65 13.11 9.01
N SER A 90 21.52 12.98 9.69
CA SER A 90 20.26 12.58 9.04
C SER A 90 19.59 13.77 8.31
N VAL A 91 18.59 13.48 7.50
CA VAL A 91 17.76 14.48 6.83
C VAL A 91 16.30 14.18 7.14
N LEU A 92 15.58 15.15 7.70
CA LEU A 92 14.12 15.07 7.76
C LEU A 92 13.54 15.50 6.42
N VAL A 93 12.70 14.62 5.86
CA VAL A 93 12.01 14.86 4.59
C VAL A 93 10.52 14.99 4.87
N THR A 94 9.97 16.20 4.76
CA THR A 94 8.53 16.44 4.85
C THR A 94 7.94 16.34 3.46
N VAL A 95 7.02 15.41 3.26
CA VAL A 95 6.47 15.09 1.94
C VAL A 95 4.95 15.04 1.94
N GLY A 96 4.33 15.71 0.97
CA GLY A 96 2.88 15.78 0.81
C GLY A 96 2.26 14.43 0.44
N ALA A 97 1.06 14.19 0.97
CA ALA A 97 0.33 12.94 0.79
C ALA A 97 0.01 12.61 -0.67
N GLY A 98 -0.07 13.61 -1.55
CA GLY A 98 -0.35 13.47 -2.98
C GLY A 98 0.83 13.01 -3.83
N VAL A 99 2.06 13.06 -3.31
CA VAL A 99 3.27 12.61 -4.03
C VAL A 99 3.18 11.12 -4.34
N THR A 100 3.56 10.73 -5.56
CA THR A 100 3.68 9.32 -5.94
C THR A 100 4.83 8.67 -5.16
N TRP A 101 4.56 7.56 -4.47
CA TRP A 101 5.53 6.90 -3.60
C TRP A 101 6.84 6.56 -4.32
N HIS A 102 6.74 5.96 -5.52
CA HIS A 102 7.93 5.58 -6.29
C HIS A 102 8.79 6.79 -6.69
N ASN A 103 8.15 7.90 -7.05
CA ASN A 103 8.87 9.13 -7.41
C ASN A 103 9.65 9.67 -6.20
N LEU A 104 9.04 9.66 -5.00
CA LEU A 104 9.76 10.01 -3.77
C LEU A 104 10.98 9.12 -3.55
N VAL A 105 10.81 7.78 -3.67
CA VAL A 105 11.93 6.83 -3.48
C VAL A 105 13.07 7.12 -4.43
N MET A 106 12.78 7.35 -5.70
CA MET A 106 13.82 7.65 -6.70
C MET A 106 14.48 9.00 -6.45
N GLU A 107 13.71 10.04 -6.12
CA GLU A 107 14.24 11.38 -5.81
C GLU A 107 15.20 11.37 -4.62
N VAL A 108 14.84 10.72 -3.50
CA VAL A 108 15.70 10.65 -2.32
C VAL A 108 16.93 9.78 -2.56
N ALA A 109 16.80 8.69 -3.35
CA ALA A 109 17.92 7.84 -3.73
C ALA A 109 18.93 8.56 -4.64
N GLU A 110 18.47 9.40 -5.56
CA GLU A 110 19.32 10.27 -6.41
C GLU A 110 20.07 11.32 -5.59
N LYS A 111 19.47 11.78 -4.48
CA LYS A 111 20.13 12.68 -3.52
C LYS A 111 21.12 11.96 -2.57
N GLY A 112 21.28 10.63 -2.71
CA GLY A 112 22.19 9.83 -1.87
C GLY A 112 21.64 9.56 -0.47
N LEU A 113 20.31 9.68 -0.26
CA LEU A 113 19.67 9.42 1.03
C LEU A 113 19.20 7.97 1.11
N TYR A 114 19.57 7.29 2.20
CA TYR A 114 19.23 5.91 2.50
C TYR A 114 17.96 5.81 3.36
N GLY A 115 17.24 4.69 3.20
CA GLY A 115 16.11 4.28 4.03
C GLY A 115 14.86 3.91 3.23
N LEU A 116 14.70 4.38 1.98
CA LEU A 116 13.55 4.07 1.13
C LEU A 116 13.89 3.19 -0.07
N GLU A 117 15.14 2.93 -0.38
CA GLU A 117 15.61 2.26 -1.60
C GLU A 117 14.97 0.88 -1.82
N ASN A 118 14.78 0.11 -0.74
CA ASN A 118 14.12 -1.21 -0.78
C ASN A 118 12.62 -1.13 -1.05
N LEU A 119 12.00 0.03 -0.88
CA LEU A 119 10.58 0.29 -1.10
C LEU A 119 10.27 0.84 -2.50
N ALA A 120 11.25 0.76 -3.41
CA ALA A 120 11.09 1.21 -4.79
C ALA A 120 9.99 0.41 -5.53
N LEU A 121 9.32 1.08 -6.48
CA LEU A 121 8.26 0.53 -7.33
C LEU A 121 7.03 -0.01 -6.55
N ILE A 122 6.82 0.36 -5.29
CA ILE A 122 5.54 0.15 -4.61
C ILE A 122 4.55 1.17 -5.20
N PRO A 123 3.40 0.73 -5.76
CA PRO A 123 2.43 1.64 -6.34
C PRO A 123 1.67 2.41 -5.26
N GLY A 124 1.16 3.58 -5.61
CA GLY A 124 0.32 4.41 -4.74
C GLY A 124 0.94 5.75 -4.38
N ARG A 125 0.31 6.44 -3.45
CA ARG A 125 0.70 7.77 -2.97
C ARG A 125 1.25 7.72 -1.56
N VAL A 126 2.07 8.70 -1.22
CA VAL A 126 2.71 8.86 0.10
C VAL A 126 1.68 8.81 1.23
N GLY A 127 0.53 9.48 1.11
CA GLY A 127 -0.51 9.48 2.13
C GLY A 127 -1.17 8.11 2.40
N ALA A 128 -1.05 7.15 1.48
CA ALA A 128 -1.56 5.79 1.70
C ALA A 128 -0.52 4.86 2.35
N ALA A 129 0.75 5.23 2.34
CA ALA A 129 1.85 4.38 2.81
C ALA A 129 1.72 3.96 4.28
N PRO A 130 1.30 4.83 5.24
CA PRO A 130 1.16 4.45 6.65
C PRO A 130 0.00 3.50 6.92
N VAL A 131 -1.04 3.49 6.08
CA VAL A 131 -2.28 2.74 6.36
C VAL A 131 -2.00 1.26 6.63
N GLN A 132 -1.11 0.66 5.86
CA GLN A 132 -0.72 -0.73 6.01
C GLN A 132 0.79 -0.92 6.25
N ASN A 133 1.48 0.14 6.73
CA ASN A 133 2.92 0.07 6.95
C ASN A 133 3.62 -0.59 5.75
N ILE A 134 3.58 0.07 4.59
CA ILE A 134 4.12 -0.53 3.36
C ILE A 134 5.54 -1.05 3.60
N GLY A 135 5.83 -2.23 3.05
CA GLY A 135 7.11 -2.88 3.27
C GLY A 135 7.49 -3.85 2.16
N ALA A 136 8.76 -3.88 1.83
CA ALA A 136 9.36 -4.79 0.85
C ALA A 136 10.84 -4.98 1.15
N TYR A 137 11.40 -6.13 0.75
CA TYR A 137 12.83 -6.43 0.81
C TYR A 137 13.48 -6.13 2.18
N GLY A 138 12.77 -6.48 3.27
CA GLY A 138 13.27 -6.33 4.64
C GLY A 138 13.21 -4.91 5.23
N THR A 139 12.58 -3.97 4.53
CA THR A 139 12.35 -2.59 4.99
C THR A 139 10.86 -2.31 5.07
N GLU A 140 10.43 -1.57 6.08
CA GLU A 140 9.07 -1.08 6.25
C GLU A 140 9.06 0.44 6.44
N LEU A 141 7.94 1.10 6.15
CA LEU A 141 7.78 2.53 6.37
C LEU A 141 8.10 2.93 7.81
N ALA A 142 7.69 2.10 8.78
CA ALA A 142 7.96 2.30 10.20
C ALA A 142 9.44 2.45 10.54
N ASP A 143 10.37 1.93 9.70
CA ASP A 143 11.81 2.04 9.95
C ASP A 143 12.31 3.49 9.83
N VAL A 144 11.64 4.32 9.04
CA VAL A 144 12.05 5.69 8.71
C VAL A 144 11.03 6.76 9.07
N LEU A 145 9.80 6.38 9.46
CA LEU A 145 8.78 7.35 9.79
C LEU A 145 9.08 8.06 11.11
N GLU A 146 9.01 9.38 11.09
CA GLU A 146 9.08 10.26 12.27
C GLU A 146 7.69 10.70 12.71
N PHE A 147 6.91 11.27 11.77
CA PHE A 147 5.56 11.77 12.01
C PHE A 147 4.62 11.55 10.83
N VAL A 148 3.33 11.43 11.13
CA VAL A 148 2.23 11.52 10.16
C VAL A 148 1.40 12.74 10.51
N GLU A 149 1.19 13.63 9.55
CA GLU A 149 0.29 14.77 9.68
C GLU A 149 -1.09 14.38 9.13
N VAL A 150 -2.12 14.63 9.91
CA VAL A 150 -3.49 14.27 9.54
C VAL A 150 -4.48 15.41 9.84
N ILE A 151 -5.59 15.44 9.11
CA ILE A 151 -6.77 16.25 9.44
C ILE A 151 -7.88 15.30 9.84
N ARG A 152 -8.36 15.42 11.07
CA ARG A 152 -9.46 14.63 11.59
C ARG A 152 -10.78 15.05 10.93
N ILE A 153 -11.54 14.09 10.41
CA ILE A 153 -12.70 14.38 9.54
C ILE A 153 -13.83 15.07 10.29
N HIS A 154 -14.13 14.63 11.52
CA HIS A 154 -15.31 15.09 12.24
C HIS A 154 -15.25 16.57 12.67
N ASP A 155 -14.07 17.09 12.98
CA ASP A 155 -13.90 18.49 13.45
C ASP A 155 -12.94 19.34 12.59
N GLY A 156 -12.23 18.73 11.65
CA GLY A 156 -11.27 19.41 10.78
C GLY A 156 -9.97 19.83 11.46
N LYS A 157 -9.67 19.31 12.66
CA LYS A 157 -8.44 19.64 13.37
C LYS A 157 -7.25 18.91 12.75
N GLN A 158 -6.16 19.65 12.62
CA GLN A 158 -4.86 19.10 12.26
C GLN A 158 -4.21 18.47 13.48
N ILE A 159 -3.67 17.25 13.32
CA ILE A 159 -3.02 16.47 14.36
C ILE A 159 -1.74 15.89 13.77
N THR A 160 -0.70 15.80 14.59
CA THR A 160 0.55 15.11 14.25
C THR A 160 0.64 13.85 15.12
N LEU A 161 0.82 12.70 14.48
CA LEU A 161 1.01 11.42 15.14
C LEU A 161 2.49 11.02 14.98
N ASN A 162 3.15 10.68 16.09
CA ASN A 162 4.49 10.11 16.03
C ASN A 162 4.43 8.62 15.67
N ARG A 163 5.60 8.01 15.42
CA ARG A 163 5.73 6.61 15.05
C ARG A 163 5.03 5.65 16.02
N GLU A 164 5.14 5.90 17.33
CA GLU A 164 4.55 5.04 18.37
C GLU A 164 3.02 5.10 18.34
N GLN A 165 2.47 6.31 18.16
CA GLN A 165 1.03 6.53 18.03
C GLN A 165 0.44 5.89 16.77
N CYS A 166 1.25 5.68 15.72
CA CYS A 166 0.80 4.97 14.52
C CYS A 166 0.62 3.46 14.73
N ALA A 167 1.10 2.88 15.84
CA ALA A 167 0.94 1.48 16.23
C ALA A 167 1.19 0.49 15.08
N PHE A 168 2.31 0.65 14.38
CA PHE A 168 2.63 -0.16 13.22
C PHE A 168 2.85 -1.63 13.55
N GLY A 169 2.26 -2.48 12.72
CA GLY A 169 2.48 -3.92 12.70
C GLY A 169 2.73 -4.43 11.27
N TYR A 170 2.85 -5.75 11.12
CA TYR A 170 2.98 -6.37 9.80
C TYR A 170 1.70 -6.15 8.97
N ARG A 171 1.79 -5.32 7.92
CA ARG A 171 0.64 -4.89 7.10
C ARG A 171 -0.49 -4.29 7.92
N ASP A 172 -0.14 -3.57 8.99
CA ASP A 172 -1.11 -2.99 9.92
C ASP A 172 -0.65 -1.65 10.51
N SER A 173 -1.62 -0.83 10.94
CA SER A 173 -1.42 0.42 11.66
C SER A 173 -2.71 0.86 12.36
N ILE A 174 -2.62 1.92 13.17
CA ILE A 174 -3.78 2.54 13.82
C ILE A 174 -4.85 2.97 12.80
N PHE A 175 -4.45 3.35 11.57
CA PHE A 175 -5.39 3.77 10.52
C PHE A 175 -6.33 2.65 10.03
N LYS A 176 -6.07 1.41 10.40
CA LYS A 176 -6.94 0.25 10.17
C LYS A 176 -7.80 -0.11 11.39
N SER A 177 -7.59 0.53 12.54
CA SER A 177 -8.40 0.32 13.74
C SER A 177 -9.83 0.83 13.56
N PRO A 178 -10.80 0.32 14.35
CA PRO A 178 -12.18 0.77 14.28
C PRO A 178 -12.36 2.28 14.47
N GLU A 179 -11.51 2.93 15.29
CA GLU A 179 -11.54 4.37 15.57
C GLU A 179 -11.19 5.22 14.35
N TYR A 180 -10.25 4.73 13.51
CA TYR A 180 -9.74 5.41 12.32
C TYR A 180 -10.40 4.95 11.01
N ARG A 181 -11.16 3.84 11.04
CA ARG A 181 -11.90 3.34 9.85
C ARG A 181 -13.02 4.31 9.46
N GLN A 182 -13.57 4.07 8.27
CA GLN A 182 -14.70 4.84 7.77
C GLN A 182 -15.85 4.89 8.79
N GLY A 183 -16.23 6.12 9.18
CA GLY A 183 -17.24 6.37 10.20
C GLY A 183 -16.73 6.27 11.65
N GLY A 184 -15.49 5.94 11.89
CA GLY A 184 -14.88 5.95 13.22
C GLY A 184 -14.63 7.38 13.73
N PRO A 185 -14.60 7.61 15.05
CA PRO A 185 -14.50 8.95 15.65
C PRO A 185 -13.16 9.65 15.35
N GLU A 186 -12.09 8.90 15.13
CA GLU A 186 -10.76 9.42 14.82
C GLU A 186 -10.40 9.32 13.33
N GLN A 187 -11.36 8.98 12.46
CA GLN A 187 -11.13 8.91 11.02
C GLN A 187 -10.50 10.24 10.52
N ALA A 188 -9.43 10.11 9.73
CA ALA A 188 -8.62 11.25 9.33
C ALA A 188 -8.12 11.15 7.88
N ILE A 189 -7.80 12.30 7.32
CA ILE A 189 -7.09 12.43 6.04
C ILE A 189 -5.61 12.64 6.34
N ILE A 190 -4.75 11.77 5.84
CA ILE A 190 -3.30 11.97 5.91
C ILE A 190 -2.92 13.04 4.89
N THR A 191 -2.22 14.09 5.37
CA THR A 191 -1.84 15.26 4.55
C THR A 191 -0.36 15.31 4.24
N ALA A 192 0.50 14.78 5.14
CA ALA A 192 1.94 14.70 4.91
C ALA A 192 2.57 13.60 5.76
N LEU A 193 3.77 13.18 5.39
CA LEU A 193 4.67 12.38 6.19
C LEU A 193 5.96 13.15 6.47
N VAL A 194 6.54 12.95 7.63
CA VAL A 194 7.91 13.35 7.94
C VAL A 194 8.74 12.08 8.10
N LEU A 195 9.74 11.93 7.24
CA LEU A 195 10.63 10.76 7.18
C LEU A 195 12.03 11.16 7.63
N ARG A 196 12.69 10.32 8.42
CA ARG A 196 14.10 10.50 8.80
C ARG A 196 14.96 9.58 7.93
N LEU A 197 15.72 10.17 7.03
CA LEU A 197 16.59 9.46 6.08
C LEU A 197 18.06 9.70 6.45
N GLN A 198 18.91 8.74 6.09
CA GLN A 198 20.34 8.77 6.44
C GLN A 198 21.19 9.16 5.24
N THR A 199 22.24 9.96 5.47
CA THR A 199 23.26 10.25 4.45
C THR A 199 24.31 9.14 4.34
N GLN A 200 24.40 8.29 5.35
CA GLN A 200 25.26 7.11 5.40
C GLN A 200 24.52 5.98 6.11
N ALA A 201 24.38 4.84 5.48
CA ALA A 201 23.83 3.63 6.07
C ALA A 201 24.29 2.38 5.30
N GLU A 202 24.17 1.23 5.94
CA GLU A 202 24.32 -0.06 5.27
C GLU A 202 22.97 -0.51 4.69
N PRO A 203 22.83 -0.63 3.36
CA PRO A 203 21.59 -1.08 2.74
C PRO A 203 21.23 -2.51 3.13
N LYS A 204 19.94 -2.81 3.25
CA LYS A 204 19.44 -4.16 3.53
C LYS A 204 19.45 -4.97 2.23
N LEU A 205 20.49 -5.79 2.00
CA LEU A 205 20.65 -6.59 0.78
C LEU A 205 20.28 -8.08 0.94
N GLY A 206 20.01 -8.53 2.15
CA GLY A 206 19.76 -9.95 2.48
C GLY A 206 18.46 -10.56 1.96
N TYR A 207 17.72 -9.87 1.09
CA TYR A 207 16.41 -10.33 0.62
C TYR A 207 16.43 -10.70 -0.86
N GLY A 208 16.12 -11.97 -1.15
CA GLY A 208 16.03 -12.49 -2.52
C GLY A 208 17.35 -12.38 -3.28
N ASP A 209 17.26 -12.04 -4.56
CA ASP A 209 18.40 -11.96 -5.47
C ASP A 209 19.10 -10.58 -5.46
N LEU A 210 18.78 -9.71 -4.48
CA LEU A 210 19.23 -8.31 -4.48
C LEU A 210 20.76 -8.19 -4.37
N ALA A 211 21.37 -8.96 -3.46
CA ALA A 211 22.82 -8.96 -3.30
C ALA A 211 23.54 -9.45 -4.56
N ALA A 212 23.02 -10.49 -5.22
CA ALA A 212 23.60 -11.04 -6.44
C ALA A 212 23.54 -10.05 -7.62
N LEU A 213 22.45 -9.28 -7.73
CA LEU A 213 22.31 -8.24 -8.77
C LEU A 213 23.27 -7.05 -8.57
N LEU A 214 23.73 -6.83 -7.36
CA LEU A 214 24.62 -5.72 -7.01
C LEU A 214 26.08 -6.15 -6.90
N GLU A 215 26.39 -7.41 -7.12
CA GLU A 215 27.76 -7.93 -7.08
C GLU A 215 28.65 -7.17 -8.07
N GLY A 216 29.79 -6.67 -7.58
CA GLY A 216 30.74 -5.88 -8.39
C GLY A 216 30.30 -4.44 -8.70
N GLN A 217 29.17 -3.97 -8.19
CA GLN A 217 28.71 -2.60 -8.38
C GLN A 217 28.98 -1.75 -7.13
N SER A 218 29.04 -0.43 -7.31
CA SER A 218 29.02 0.52 -6.20
C SER A 218 27.63 0.50 -5.56
N ILE A 219 27.57 0.21 -4.26
CA ILE A 219 26.30 0.13 -3.52
C ILE A 219 25.93 1.53 -3.04
N THR A 220 24.90 2.09 -3.68
CA THR A 220 24.31 3.39 -3.36
C THR A 220 22.80 3.24 -3.23
N PRO A 221 22.08 4.18 -2.60
CA PRO A 221 20.61 4.12 -2.57
C PRO A 221 20.00 3.96 -3.96
N LEU A 222 20.55 4.68 -4.94
CA LEU A 222 20.07 4.63 -6.32
C LEU A 222 20.32 3.26 -6.98
N SER A 223 21.50 2.65 -6.78
CA SER A 223 21.78 1.33 -7.34
C SER A 223 20.88 0.26 -6.74
N VAL A 224 20.62 0.33 -5.43
CA VAL A 224 19.70 -0.57 -4.72
C VAL A 224 18.27 -0.38 -5.21
N ALA A 225 17.76 0.86 -5.29
CA ALA A 225 16.43 1.14 -5.80
C ALA A 225 16.22 0.63 -7.24
N LYS A 226 17.21 0.80 -8.12
CA LYS A 226 17.17 0.26 -9.49
C LYS A 226 17.16 -1.27 -9.53
N ALA A 227 17.94 -1.93 -8.68
CA ALA A 227 17.96 -3.40 -8.57
C ALA A 227 16.60 -3.92 -8.06
N VAL A 228 16.01 -3.28 -7.05
CA VAL A 228 14.65 -3.58 -6.57
C VAL A 228 13.63 -3.41 -7.69
N CYS A 229 13.69 -2.33 -8.46
CA CYS A 229 12.81 -2.12 -9.61
C CYS A 229 12.94 -3.28 -10.63
N ALA A 230 14.16 -3.68 -10.99
CA ALA A 230 14.39 -4.78 -11.94
C ALA A 230 13.80 -6.12 -11.44
N ILE A 231 14.01 -6.46 -10.15
CA ILE A 231 13.42 -7.66 -9.56
C ILE A 231 11.89 -7.60 -9.60
N ARG A 232 11.30 -6.46 -9.21
CA ARG A 232 9.84 -6.31 -9.17
C ARG A 232 9.24 -6.39 -10.57
N GLN A 233 9.80 -5.70 -11.55
CA GLN A 233 9.37 -5.75 -12.96
C GLN A 233 9.45 -7.15 -13.56
N SER A 234 10.45 -7.95 -13.18
CA SER A 234 10.55 -9.34 -13.66
C SER A 234 9.45 -10.26 -13.12
N LYS A 235 8.91 -9.95 -11.92
CA LYS A 235 7.99 -10.82 -11.16
C LYS A 235 6.54 -10.31 -11.13
N LEU A 236 6.32 -8.99 -11.21
CA LEU A 236 5.00 -8.37 -11.04
C LEU A 236 4.53 -7.74 -12.35
N PRO A 237 3.24 -7.80 -12.67
CA PRO A 237 2.68 -7.07 -13.80
C PRO A 237 2.59 -5.58 -13.47
N ASP A 238 2.78 -4.74 -14.49
CA ASP A 238 2.48 -3.32 -14.38
C ASP A 238 0.95 -3.14 -14.27
N PRO A 239 0.43 -2.47 -13.21
CA PRO A 239 -1.01 -2.24 -13.09
C PRO A 239 -1.62 -1.42 -14.24
N ALA A 240 -0.81 -0.62 -14.94
CA ALA A 240 -1.26 0.11 -16.12
C ALA A 240 -1.55 -0.80 -17.33
N GLU A 241 -0.92 -1.99 -17.39
CA GLU A 241 -1.11 -2.97 -18.47
C GLU A 241 -2.10 -4.07 -18.07
N VAL A 242 -1.97 -4.55 -16.82
CA VAL A 242 -2.81 -5.63 -16.27
C VAL A 242 -3.23 -5.26 -14.85
N GLY A 243 -4.51 -4.99 -14.65
CA GLY A 243 -5.06 -4.55 -13.37
C GLY A 243 -4.68 -5.50 -12.22
N ASN A 244 -4.11 -4.95 -11.14
CA ASN A 244 -3.75 -5.71 -9.95
C ASN A 244 -3.48 -4.79 -8.75
N ALA A 245 -3.37 -5.36 -7.54
CA ALA A 245 -2.99 -4.65 -6.33
C ALA A 245 -1.70 -5.21 -5.69
N GLY A 246 -0.80 -5.78 -6.51
CA GLY A 246 0.37 -6.49 -6.00
C GLY A 246 0.00 -7.80 -5.30
N SER A 247 0.58 -8.08 -4.14
CA SER A 247 0.22 -9.26 -3.34
C SER A 247 -1.23 -9.19 -2.87
N PHE A 248 -2.05 -10.16 -3.26
CA PHE A 248 -3.47 -10.19 -2.91
C PHE A 248 -3.75 -10.76 -1.51
N PHE A 249 -2.88 -11.63 -1.04
CA PHE A 249 -2.96 -12.21 0.30
C PHE A 249 -1.73 -11.88 1.11
N LYS A 250 -1.90 -11.70 2.42
CA LYS A 250 -0.80 -11.63 3.37
C LYS A 250 -0.11 -12.99 3.44
N ASN A 251 1.19 -12.98 3.75
CA ASN A 251 1.87 -14.21 4.14
C ASN A 251 1.35 -14.63 5.53
N PRO A 252 0.72 -15.82 5.67
CA PRO A 252 0.12 -16.22 6.94
C PRO A 252 1.18 -16.48 8.00
N VAL A 253 0.89 -16.06 9.23
CA VAL A 253 1.71 -16.34 10.41
C VAL A 253 1.03 -17.46 11.20
N VAL A 254 1.77 -18.52 11.47
CA VAL A 254 1.30 -19.71 12.17
C VAL A 254 2.22 -20.06 13.34
N SER A 255 1.80 -20.94 14.24
CA SER A 255 2.69 -21.46 15.29
C SER A 255 3.88 -22.23 14.71
N SER A 256 5.01 -22.21 15.40
CA SER A 256 6.18 -22.98 14.98
C SER A 256 5.89 -24.49 14.89
N GLU A 257 5.01 -25.01 15.74
CA GLU A 257 4.58 -26.40 15.68
C GLU A 257 3.85 -26.71 14.36
N GLN A 258 2.85 -25.89 13.99
CA GLN A 258 2.13 -26.06 12.72
C GLN A 258 3.08 -25.91 11.52
N ALA A 259 3.98 -24.93 11.57
CA ALA A 259 4.97 -24.70 10.51
C ALA A 259 5.91 -25.89 10.31
N LEU A 260 6.42 -26.50 11.38
CA LEU A 260 7.28 -27.67 11.33
C LEU A 260 6.53 -28.90 10.81
N ASN A 261 5.32 -29.15 11.28
CA ASN A 261 4.47 -30.24 10.78
C ASN A 261 4.19 -30.12 9.27
N LEU A 262 3.98 -28.88 8.78
CA LEU A 262 3.84 -28.63 7.35
C LEU A 262 5.17 -28.83 6.61
N LYS A 263 6.29 -28.41 7.19
CA LYS A 263 7.63 -28.56 6.58
C LYS A 263 8.06 -30.00 6.43
N GLU A 264 7.68 -30.89 7.37
CA GLU A 264 7.87 -32.34 7.26
C GLU A 264 7.11 -32.94 6.06
N LYS A 265 5.84 -32.52 5.87
CA LYS A 265 5.01 -32.97 4.74
C LYS A 265 5.43 -32.37 3.40
N TYR A 266 5.96 -31.15 3.43
CA TYR A 266 6.34 -30.35 2.27
C TYR A 266 7.74 -29.77 2.44
N PRO A 267 8.82 -30.57 2.24
CA PRO A 267 10.20 -30.13 2.49
C PRO A 267 10.65 -28.89 1.71
N GLU A 268 10.05 -28.64 0.53
CA GLU A 268 10.36 -27.47 -0.32
C GLU A 268 9.62 -26.18 0.12
N MET A 269 8.71 -26.24 1.12
CA MET A 269 7.96 -25.08 1.55
C MET A 269 8.88 -24.02 2.17
N PRO A 270 8.88 -22.77 1.65
CA PRO A 270 9.63 -21.67 2.28
C PRO A 270 9.04 -21.32 3.66
N LEU A 271 9.92 -21.14 4.63
CA LEU A 271 9.57 -20.83 6.01
C LEU A 271 10.46 -19.68 6.50
N TYR A 272 9.84 -18.68 7.12
CA TYR A 272 10.53 -17.49 7.62
C TYR A 272 10.19 -17.24 9.10
N PRO A 273 11.13 -16.77 9.93
CA PRO A 273 10.83 -16.37 11.31
C PRO A 273 9.81 -15.23 11.35
N ALA A 274 8.90 -15.25 12.35
CA ALA A 274 7.88 -14.21 12.54
C ALA A 274 7.73 -13.79 14.01
N GLY A 275 8.78 -13.95 14.81
CA GLY A 275 8.78 -13.71 16.25
C GLY A 275 8.92 -15.00 17.05
N GLU A 276 8.90 -14.89 18.36
CA GLU A 276 9.05 -16.04 19.26
C GLU A 276 7.87 -17.01 19.11
N GLY A 277 8.16 -18.28 18.83
CA GLY A 277 7.15 -19.32 18.66
C GLY A 277 6.29 -19.19 17.38
N LEU A 278 6.59 -18.28 16.46
CA LEU A 278 5.82 -18.01 15.26
C LEU A 278 6.68 -18.11 13.98
N ASN A 279 6.05 -18.57 12.91
CA ASN A 279 6.65 -18.63 11.59
C ASN A 279 5.71 -18.06 10.53
N LYS A 280 6.27 -17.44 9.51
CA LYS A 280 5.56 -16.93 8.35
C LYS A 280 5.73 -17.89 7.18
N LEU A 281 4.61 -18.29 6.57
CA LEU A 281 4.57 -19.15 5.39
C LEU A 281 4.51 -18.29 4.12
N ALA A 282 5.05 -18.79 3.02
CA ALA A 282 4.94 -18.14 1.72
C ALA A 282 3.56 -18.41 1.08
N ALA A 283 2.61 -17.45 1.17
CA ALA A 283 1.28 -17.59 0.58
C ALA A 283 1.34 -17.92 -0.93
N GLY A 284 2.25 -17.27 -1.66
CA GLY A 284 2.43 -17.56 -3.09
C GLY A 284 2.82 -19.00 -3.38
N TRP A 285 3.62 -19.64 -2.51
CA TRP A 285 3.95 -21.05 -2.63
C TRP A 285 2.72 -21.93 -2.37
N LEU A 286 1.94 -21.65 -1.31
CA LEU A 286 0.72 -22.39 -0.99
C LEU A 286 -0.28 -22.36 -2.15
N ILE A 287 -0.52 -21.17 -2.71
CA ILE A 287 -1.41 -20.96 -3.86
C ILE A 287 -0.90 -21.70 -5.10
N GLN A 288 0.40 -21.67 -5.36
CA GLN A 288 1.01 -22.40 -6.48
C GLN A 288 0.84 -23.90 -6.31
N GLN A 289 1.02 -24.45 -5.11
CA GLN A 289 0.82 -25.88 -4.83
C GLN A 289 -0.63 -26.32 -5.02
N CYS A 290 -1.60 -25.42 -4.85
CA CYS A 290 -3.01 -25.65 -5.15
C CYS A 290 -3.32 -25.58 -6.66
N GLY A 291 -2.35 -25.27 -7.52
CA GLY A 291 -2.51 -25.25 -8.98
C GLY A 291 -3.11 -23.96 -9.54
N PHE A 292 -3.25 -22.90 -8.75
CA PHE A 292 -3.85 -21.66 -9.22
C PHE A 292 -2.90 -20.76 -10.02
N LYS A 293 -1.57 -20.92 -9.91
CA LYS A 293 -0.60 -20.08 -10.64
C LYS A 293 -0.85 -20.14 -12.15
N GLY A 294 -1.11 -18.97 -12.75
CA GLY A 294 -1.40 -18.84 -14.19
C GLY A 294 -2.83 -19.23 -14.59
N CYS A 295 -3.72 -19.59 -13.64
CA CYS A 295 -5.11 -19.86 -13.99
C CYS A 295 -5.79 -18.56 -14.45
N LYS A 296 -6.69 -18.69 -15.44
CA LYS A 296 -7.52 -17.60 -15.96
C LYS A 296 -8.98 -18.02 -15.93
N ARG A 297 -9.85 -17.14 -15.42
CA ARG A 297 -11.29 -17.31 -15.33
C ARG A 297 -11.98 -16.07 -15.88
N GLY A 298 -12.42 -16.14 -17.13
CA GLY A 298 -13.02 -14.97 -17.79
C GLY A 298 -12.06 -13.78 -17.80
N ALA A 299 -12.47 -12.70 -17.16
CA ALA A 299 -11.71 -11.46 -17.07
C ALA A 299 -10.73 -11.37 -15.90
N VAL A 300 -10.66 -12.39 -15.03
CA VAL A 300 -9.76 -12.41 -13.86
C VAL A 300 -8.85 -13.62 -13.90
N GLY A 301 -7.81 -13.63 -13.06
CA GLY A 301 -6.89 -14.76 -12.96
C GLY A 301 -5.81 -14.58 -11.91
N VAL A 302 -4.91 -15.57 -11.86
CA VAL A 302 -3.68 -15.52 -11.05
C VAL A 302 -2.50 -15.33 -12.00
N TYR A 303 -1.65 -14.36 -11.71
CA TYR A 303 -0.55 -14.00 -12.60
C TYR A 303 0.44 -15.15 -12.79
N PRO A 304 0.84 -15.47 -14.05
CA PRO A 304 1.64 -16.66 -14.33
C PRO A 304 3.07 -16.61 -13.76
N LYS A 305 3.63 -15.41 -13.50
CA LYS A 305 4.96 -15.29 -12.91
C LYS A 305 4.95 -15.25 -11.37
N GLN A 306 3.80 -14.87 -10.75
CA GLN A 306 3.68 -14.73 -9.29
C GLN A 306 2.29 -15.14 -8.81
N ALA A 307 2.20 -16.29 -8.15
CA ALA A 307 0.92 -16.84 -7.68
C ALA A 307 0.20 -15.99 -6.61
N LEU A 308 0.93 -15.07 -5.97
CA LEU A 308 0.35 -14.17 -4.96
C LEU A 308 -0.40 -12.97 -5.58
N VAL A 309 -0.27 -12.76 -6.89
CA VAL A 309 -0.86 -11.64 -7.60
C VAL A 309 -2.10 -12.09 -8.37
N LEU A 310 -3.26 -11.64 -7.91
CA LEU A 310 -4.50 -11.77 -8.67
C LEU A 310 -4.60 -10.59 -9.64
N VAL A 311 -5.12 -10.86 -10.84
CA VAL A 311 -5.15 -9.90 -11.94
C VAL A 311 -6.53 -9.77 -12.56
N HIS A 312 -6.80 -8.57 -13.08
CA HIS A 312 -7.96 -8.23 -13.87
C HIS A 312 -7.52 -7.83 -15.28
N TYR A 313 -8.08 -8.52 -16.31
CA TYR A 313 -7.73 -8.31 -17.72
C TYR A 313 -8.64 -7.31 -18.44
N GLY A 314 -9.44 -6.54 -17.69
CA GLY A 314 -10.46 -5.62 -18.21
C GLY A 314 -11.81 -6.30 -18.46
N GLN A 315 -12.87 -5.50 -18.47
CA GLN A 315 -14.27 -5.89 -18.72
C GLN A 315 -14.89 -6.90 -17.73
N GLY A 316 -14.22 -7.21 -16.62
CA GLY A 316 -14.74 -8.03 -15.52
C GLY A 316 -15.28 -7.19 -14.37
N LYS A 317 -15.97 -7.85 -13.47
CA LYS A 317 -16.47 -7.27 -12.23
C LYS A 317 -15.63 -7.67 -11.03
N ALA A 318 -15.68 -6.87 -9.98
CA ALA A 318 -14.98 -7.16 -8.73
C ALA A 318 -15.43 -8.50 -8.10
N GLU A 319 -16.71 -8.86 -8.26
CA GLU A 319 -17.27 -10.12 -7.77
C GLU A 319 -16.57 -11.35 -8.36
N GLU A 320 -16.21 -11.34 -9.65
CA GLU A 320 -15.47 -12.44 -10.28
C GLU A 320 -14.09 -12.64 -9.65
N LEU A 321 -13.41 -11.53 -9.30
CA LEU A 321 -12.12 -11.57 -8.59
C LEU A 321 -12.29 -12.11 -7.17
N LEU A 322 -13.35 -11.71 -6.48
CA LEU A 322 -13.66 -12.16 -5.12
C LEU A 322 -14.00 -13.66 -5.08
N GLU A 323 -14.79 -14.16 -6.03
CA GLU A 323 -15.09 -15.59 -6.18
C GLU A 323 -13.82 -16.42 -6.38
N LEU A 324 -12.90 -15.98 -7.25
CA LEU A 324 -11.61 -16.62 -7.44
C LEU A 324 -10.77 -16.60 -6.15
N ALA A 325 -10.77 -15.47 -5.44
CA ALA A 325 -10.06 -15.34 -4.17
C ALA A 325 -10.61 -16.29 -3.09
N ASP A 326 -11.94 -16.46 -3.01
CA ASP A 326 -12.59 -17.36 -2.06
C ASP A 326 -12.32 -18.83 -2.39
N GLU A 327 -12.29 -19.21 -3.66
CA GLU A 327 -11.84 -20.55 -4.07
C GLU A 327 -10.40 -20.83 -3.64
N ILE A 328 -9.50 -19.87 -3.81
CA ILE A 328 -8.09 -19.99 -3.37
C ILE A 328 -8.02 -20.18 -1.86
N VAL A 329 -8.73 -19.36 -1.08
CA VAL A 329 -8.78 -19.47 0.40
C VAL A 329 -9.27 -20.84 0.82
N ALA A 330 -10.39 -21.31 0.23
CA ALA A 330 -10.99 -22.61 0.54
C ALA A 330 -10.03 -23.77 0.23
N GLU A 331 -9.37 -23.74 -0.92
CA GLU A 331 -8.47 -24.83 -1.32
C GLU A 331 -7.17 -24.85 -0.50
N VAL A 332 -6.59 -23.69 -0.17
CA VAL A 332 -5.42 -23.60 0.72
C VAL A 332 -5.78 -24.08 2.12
N LYS A 333 -6.94 -23.69 2.66
CA LYS A 333 -7.45 -24.19 3.94
C LYS A 333 -7.63 -25.69 3.92
N ARG A 334 -8.27 -26.23 2.89
CA ARG A 334 -8.51 -27.67 2.72
C ARG A 334 -7.21 -28.49 2.69
N ARG A 335 -6.18 -27.98 1.98
CA ARG A 335 -4.93 -28.74 1.71
C ARG A 335 -3.90 -28.60 2.83
N PHE A 336 -3.77 -27.41 3.42
CA PHE A 336 -2.70 -27.07 4.36
C PHE A 336 -3.20 -26.74 5.77
N ASP A 337 -4.52 -26.64 5.98
CA ASP A 337 -5.14 -26.10 7.21
C ASP A 337 -4.61 -24.71 7.58
N VAL A 338 -4.33 -23.89 6.56
CA VAL A 338 -3.85 -22.51 6.68
C VAL A 338 -4.91 -21.57 6.12
N GLU A 339 -5.22 -20.51 6.86
CA GLU A 339 -6.16 -19.48 6.44
C GLU A 339 -5.40 -18.31 5.80
N LEU A 340 -5.84 -17.90 4.60
CA LEU A 340 -5.30 -16.73 3.92
C LEU A 340 -6.15 -15.51 4.18
N GLU A 341 -5.51 -14.39 4.52
CA GLU A 341 -6.13 -13.08 4.70
C GLU A 341 -5.87 -12.20 3.48
N ARG A 342 -6.92 -11.56 2.96
CA ARG A 342 -6.80 -10.60 1.85
C ARG A 342 -6.08 -9.34 2.33
N GLU A 343 -5.14 -8.82 1.52
CA GLU A 343 -4.45 -7.56 1.78
C GLU A 343 -5.21 -6.35 1.24
N PRO A 344 -5.78 -6.38 0.00
CA PRO A 344 -6.59 -5.28 -0.51
C PRO A 344 -7.89 -5.11 0.28
N GLN A 345 -8.24 -3.84 0.52
CA GLN A 345 -9.48 -3.46 1.18
C GLN A 345 -10.65 -3.53 0.19
N LEU A 346 -11.69 -4.27 0.54
CA LEU A 346 -12.95 -4.34 -0.21
C LEU A 346 -13.83 -3.15 0.16
N ILE A 347 -14.36 -2.46 -0.86
CA ILE A 347 -15.33 -1.37 -0.76
C ILE A 347 -16.63 -1.85 -1.40
N THR A 348 -17.69 -1.96 -0.56
CA THR A 348 -19.04 -2.42 -0.92
C THR A 348 -20.09 -1.39 -0.52
#